data_3f59a017b39e973327daafae32339a60
#
_entry.id   3f59a017b39e973327daafae32339a60
#
_cell.length_a   1.000
_cell.length_b   1.000
_cell.length_c   1.000
_cell.angle_alpha   90.00
_cell.angle_beta   90.00
_cell.angle_gamma   90.00
#
_symmetry.space_group_name_H-M   'P 1'
#
loop_
_entity.id
_entity.type
_entity.pdbx_description
1 polymer ?
#
loop_
_entity_poly.entity_id
_entity_poly.type
_entity_poly.pdbx_seq_one_letter_code
_entity_poly.pdbx_strand_id
1 'polypeptide(L)'
;MGTPTYTTQTRPLIVAKMEEFIRNKLVITHSSRLCNEMETFIWNNGKPQAMRGYNDDLVMSLAIGCWVRDTALTANKREQEYREAFFSSMISTNRKFDTTIPGMLQHNRLERTVQEAKEKQEHYIWLMKG
;
A
#
# COMPACT_ATOMS: atom_id res chain seq x y z
N MET A 1 35.84 15.74 2.66
CA MET A 1 34.78 15.17 1.81
C MET A 1 33.49 15.86 2.14
N GLY A 2 33.00 16.72 1.26
CA GLY A 2 31.70 17.37 1.44
C GLY A 2 30.60 16.35 1.31
N THR A 3 29.71 16.24 2.32
CA THR A 3 28.44 15.55 2.20
C THR A 3 27.69 16.11 0.99
N PRO A 4 27.19 15.27 0.08
CA PRO A 4 26.40 15.78 -1.03
C PRO A 4 25.22 16.54 -0.44
N THR A 5 25.17 17.83 -0.72
CA THR A 5 24.03 18.66 -0.33
C THR A 5 22.80 18.08 -0.99
N TYR A 6 21.89 17.56 -0.21
CA TYR A 6 20.64 16.92 -0.65
C TYR A 6 19.86 17.77 -1.68
N THR A 7 20.08 19.06 -1.70
CA THR A 7 19.43 20.03 -2.59
C THR A 7 19.78 19.89 -4.07
N THR A 8 20.97 19.43 -4.41
CA THR A 8 21.39 19.31 -5.83
C THR A 8 20.93 18.05 -6.51
N GLN A 9 20.66 16.98 -5.76
CA GLN A 9 20.18 15.70 -6.29
C GLN A 9 18.66 15.52 -6.18
N THR A 10 18.05 16.11 -5.16
CA THR A 10 16.60 15.98 -4.91
C THR A 10 15.74 16.87 -5.81
N ARG A 11 16.21 18.07 -6.13
CA ARG A 11 15.46 19.00 -6.97
C ARG A 11 15.08 18.43 -8.35
N PRO A 12 15.99 17.84 -9.13
CA PRO A 12 15.63 17.19 -10.40
C PRO A 12 14.61 16.07 -10.25
N LEU A 13 14.72 15.27 -9.18
CA LEU A 13 13.79 14.16 -8.91
C LEU A 13 12.38 14.66 -8.58
N ILE A 14 12.27 15.69 -7.75
CA ILE A 14 11.00 16.31 -7.37
C ILE A 14 10.32 16.92 -8.60
N VAL A 15 11.06 17.63 -9.44
CA VAL A 15 10.56 18.23 -10.68
C VAL A 15 10.16 17.17 -11.70
N ALA A 16 10.93 16.10 -11.86
CA ALA A 16 10.57 14.98 -12.72
C ALA A 16 9.24 14.33 -12.28
N LYS A 17 9.01 14.23 -10.97
CA LYS A 17 7.76 13.70 -10.44
C LYS A 17 6.58 14.63 -10.71
N MET A 18 6.77 15.93 -10.57
CA MET A 18 5.76 16.92 -10.96
C MET A 18 5.42 16.82 -12.45
N GLU A 19 6.41 16.68 -13.32
CA GLU A 19 6.22 16.50 -14.76
C GLU A 19 5.38 15.27 -15.07
N GLU A 20 5.67 14.15 -14.41
CA GLU A 20 4.87 12.92 -14.52
C GLU A 20 3.40 13.13 -14.13
N PHE A 21 3.14 13.82 -13.02
CA PHE A 21 1.79 14.13 -12.57
C PHE A 21 1.02 15.04 -13.54
N ILE A 22 1.69 16.04 -14.11
CA ILE A 22 1.09 16.93 -15.11
C ILE A 22 0.80 16.17 -16.40
N ARG A 23 1.73 15.35 -16.89
CA ARG A 23 1.60 14.55 -18.09
C ARG A 23 0.43 13.55 -17.98
N ASN A 24 0.27 12.95 -16.84
CA ASN A 24 -0.83 12.02 -16.55
C ASN A 24 -2.16 12.73 -16.20
N LYS A 25 -2.20 14.07 -16.28
CA LYS A 25 -3.39 14.88 -15.93
C LYS A 25 -3.92 14.67 -14.51
N LEU A 26 -3.03 14.33 -13.58
CA LEU A 26 -3.37 14.14 -12.17
C LEU A 26 -3.44 15.44 -11.38
N VAL A 27 -2.95 16.54 -11.96
CA VAL A 27 -2.96 17.87 -11.38
C VAL A 27 -3.73 18.82 -12.28
N ILE A 28 -4.70 19.51 -11.70
CA ILE A 28 -5.44 20.59 -12.34
C ILE A 28 -5.06 21.88 -11.63
N THR A 29 -4.56 22.86 -12.37
CA THR A 29 -4.18 24.17 -11.83
C THR A 29 -5.09 25.26 -12.36
N HIS A 30 -5.50 26.15 -11.46
CA HIS A 30 -6.31 27.32 -11.78
C HIS A 30 -5.54 28.63 -11.54
N SER A 31 -4.27 28.54 -11.19
CA SER A 31 -3.42 29.69 -10.89
C SER A 31 -2.68 30.17 -12.14
N SER A 32 -3.06 31.34 -12.65
CA SER A 32 -2.37 31.97 -13.78
C SER A 32 -0.91 32.31 -13.44
N ARG A 33 -0.63 32.68 -12.19
CA ARG A 33 0.72 32.94 -11.72
C ARG A 33 1.60 31.70 -11.79
N LEU A 34 1.08 30.54 -11.38
CA LEU A 34 1.81 29.27 -11.50
C LEU A 34 2.08 28.91 -12.97
N CYS A 35 1.11 29.13 -13.86
CA CYS A 35 1.31 28.90 -15.29
C CYS A 35 2.44 29.79 -15.84
N ASN A 36 2.47 31.07 -15.48
CA ASN A 36 3.52 31.98 -15.91
C ASN A 36 4.90 31.57 -15.38
N GLU A 37 5.00 31.07 -14.14
CA GLU A 37 6.24 30.54 -13.60
C GLU A 37 6.67 29.25 -14.32
N MET A 38 5.73 28.38 -14.69
CA MET A 38 6.04 27.18 -15.49
C MET A 38 6.56 27.50 -16.89
N GLU A 39 6.06 28.55 -17.54
CA GLU A 39 6.53 28.94 -18.88
C GLU A 39 7.98 29.43 -18.85
N THR A 40 8.40 30.02 -17.75
CA THR A 40 9.78 30.52 -17.56
C THR A 40 10.71 29.52 -16.88
N PHE A 41 10.21 28.31 -16.59
CA PHE A 41 10.97 27.26 -15.93
C PHE A 41 11.71 26.39 -16.95
N ILE A 42 13.02 26.34 -16.85
CA ILE A 42 13.89 25.69 -17.84
C ILE A 42 14.89 24.74 -17.19
N TRP A 43 15.37 23.78 -17.98
CA TRP A 43 16.50 22.95 -17.61
C TRP A 43 17.80 23.63 -18.07
N ASN A 44 18.63 24.03 -17.14
CA ASN A 44 19.94 24.61 -17.40
C ASN A 44 21.04 23.73 -16.81
N ASN A 45 21.92 23.20 -17.62
CA ASN A 45 23.01 22.31 -17.21
C ASN A 45 22.54 21.12 -16.32
N GLY A 46 21.40 20.53 -16.63
CA GLY A 46 20.84 19.42 -15.85
C GLY A 46 20.17 19.84 -14.55
N LYS A 47 20.04 21.14 -14.30
CA LYS A 47 19.31 21.67 -13.12
C LYS A 47 18.04 22.38 -13.56
N PRO A 48 16.90 22.00 -13.01
CA PRO A 48 15.65 22.71 -13.24
C PRO A 48 15.64 24.02 -12.44
N GLN A 49 15.43 25.13 -13.12
CA GLN A 49 15.41 26.46 -12.51
C GLN A 49 14.63 27.46 -13.34
N ALA A 50 14.18 28.55 -12.72
CA ALA A 50 13.60 29.66 -13.47
C ALA A 50 14.66 30.37 -14.32
N MET A 51 14.21 30.99 -15.40
CA MET A 51 15.02 31.90 -16.18
C MET A 51 15.51 33.05 -15.31
N ARG A 52 16.65 33.63 -15.68
CA ARG A 52 17.25 34.73 -14.92
C ARG A 52 16.27 35.91 -14.79
N GLY A 53 15.98 36.31 -13.57
CA GLY A 53 15.03 37.39 -13.27
C GLY A 53 13.58 36.92 -13.01
N TYR A 54 13.32 35.62 -13.05
CA TYR A 54 12.02 35.04 -12.74
C TYR A 54 12.08 34.20 -11.48
N ASN A 55 10.91 33.98 -10.86
CA ASN A 55 10.77 33.18 -9.65
C ASN A 55 10.29 31.76 -10.01
N ASP A 56 10.63 30.79 -9.18
CA ASP A 56 10.21 29.38 -9.31
C ASP A 56 9.55 28.83 -8.04
N ASP A 57 9.13 29.70 -7.16
CA ASP A 57 8.61 29.34 -5.84
C ASP A 57 7.35 28.51 -5.91
N LEU A 58 6.39 28.88 -6.76
CA LEU A 58 5.13 28.15 -6.93
C LEU A 58 5.35 26.81 -7.66
N VAL A 59 6.22 26.77 -8.63
CA VAL A 59 6.59 25.53 -9.34
C VAL A 59 7.26 24.56 -8.38
N MET A 60 8.19 25.02 -7.58
CA MET A 60 8.85 24.19 -6.56
C MET A 60 7.88 23.72 -5.47
N SER A 61 6.99 24.60 -5.03
CA SER A 61 5.95 24.24 -4.06
C SER A 61 5.02 23.13 -4.58
N LEU A 62 4.58 23.23 -5.82
CA LEU A 62 3.79 22.19 -6.49
C LEU A 62 4.59 20.89 -6.63
N ALA A 63 5.86 20.99 -7.04
CA ALA A 63 6.72 19.82 -7.19
C ALA A 63 6.91 19.05 -5.88
N ILE A 64 7.12 19.75 -4.77
CA ILE A 64 7.20 19.16 -3.43
C ILE A 64 5.87 18.50 -3.05
N GLY A 65 4.75 19.15 -3.32
CA GLY A 65 3.43 18.58 -3.06
C GLY A 65 3.18 17.27 -3.82
N CYS A 66 3.56 17.22 -5.10
CA CYS A 66 3.49 15.99 -5.91
C CYS A 66 4.37 14.88 -5.35
N TRP A 67 5.58 15.21 -4.95
CA TRP A 67 6.51 14.26 -4.34
C TRP A 67 5.98 13.67 -3.03
N VAL A 68 5.49 14.51 -2.13
CA VAL A 68 4.91 14.07 -0.85
C VAL A 68 3.71 13.18 -1.07
N ARG A 69 2.82 13.55 -2.00
CA ARG A 69 1.65 12.75 -2.36
C ARG A 69 2.03 11.36 -2.88
N ASP A 70 3.00 11.29 -3.77
CA ASP A 70 3.49 10.02 -4.31
C ASP A 70 4.09 9.12 -3.22
N THR A 71 4.91 9.70 -2.36
CA THR A 71 5.53 8.99 -1.23
C THR A 71 4.47 8.46 -0.25
N ALA A 72 3.45 9.25 0.06
CA ALA A 72 2.36 8.84 0.93
C ALA A 72 1.52 7.71 0.32
N LEU A 73 1.22 7.79 -0.99
CA LEU A 73 0.46 6.74 -1.69
C LEU A 73 1.23 5.42 -1.76
N THR A 74 2.52 5.47 -2.03
CA THR A 74 3.37 4.25 -2.06
C THR A 74 3.52 3.63 -0.67
N ALA A 75 3.63 4.43 0.39
CA ALA A 75 3.66 3.94 1.76
C ALA A 75 2.36 3.24 2.14
N ASN A 76 1.21 3.86 1.85
CA ASN A 76 -0.10 3.27 2.12
C ASN A 76 -0.32 1.96 1.34
N LYS A 77 0.09 1.90 0.09
CA LYS A 77 -0.01 0.68 -0.73
C LYS A 77 0.82 -0.46 -0.14
N ARG A 78 2.05 -0.19 0.26
CA ARG A 78 2.91 -1.18 0.95
C ARG A 78 2.28 -1.68 2.24
N GLU A 79 1.71 -0.79 3.04
CA GLU A 79 1.05 -1.17 4.29
C GLU A 79 -0.15 -2.10 4.03
N GLN A 80 -0.95 -1.82 3.00
CA GLN A 80 -2.05 -2.70 2.60
C GLN A 80 -1.54 -4.07 2.15
N GLU A 81 -0.52 -4.11 1.31
CA GLU A 81 0.11 -5.37 0.85
C GLU A 81 0.64 -6.20 2.03
N TYR A 82 1.27 -5.56 3.01
CA TYR A 82 1.71 -6.24 4.24
C TYR A 82 0.56 -6.79 5.07
N ARG A 83 -0.52 -6.03 5.23
CA ARG A 83 -1.73 -6.50 5.93
C ARG A 83 -2.37 -7.69 5.24
N GLU A 84 -2.55 -7.62 3.93
CA GLU A 84 -3.10 -8.70 3.13
C GLU A 84 -2.24 -9.97 3.21
N ALA A 85 -0.92 -9.84 3.08
CA ALA A 85 0.02 -10.94 3.22
C ALA A 85 -0.03 -11.55 4.63
N PHE A 86 -0.11 -10.73 5.66
CA PHE A 86 -0.23 -11.18 7.05
C PHE A 86 -1.54 -11.95 7.28
N PHE A 87 -2.68 -11.42 6.86
CA PHE A 87 -3.97 -12.10 6.98
C PHE A 87 -4.03 -13.40 6.19
N SER A 88 -3.52 -13.41 4.96
CA SER A 88 -3.48 -14.63 4.15
C SER A 88 -2.57 -15.69 4.76
N SER A 89 -1.46 -15.31 5.39
CA SER A 89 -0.59 -16.25 6.10
C SER A 89 -1.28 -16.83 7.34
N MET A 90 -2.03 -16.05 8.08
CA MET A 90 -2.81 -16.53 9.22
C MET A 90 -3.91 -17.52 8.79
N ILE A 91 -4.64 -17.22 7.72
CA ILE A 91 -5.67 -18.12 7.18
C ILE A 91 -5.03 -19.41 6.66
N SER A 92 -3.92 -19.33 5.97
CA SER A 92 -3.18 -20.50 5.49
C SER A 92 -2.67 -21.36 6.64
N THR A 93 -2.20 -20.74 7.72
CA THR A 93 -1.73 -21.45 8.92
C THR A 93 -2.86 -22.19 9.61
N ASN A 94 -4.03 -21.59 9.75
CA ASN A 94 -5.20 -22.25 10.32
C ASN A 94 -5.63 -23.49 9.51
N ARG A 95 -5.62 -23.42 8.20
CA ARG A 95 -5.91 -24.59 7.34
C ARG A 95 -4.88 -25.71 7.46
N LYS A 96 -3.60 -25.37 7.65
CA LYS A 96 -2.53 -26.36 7.87
C LYS A 96 -2.60 -26.98 9.27
N PHE A 97 -3.03 -26.24 10.28
CA PHE A 97 -3.20 -26.74 11.64
C PHE A 97 -4.33 -27.78 11.73
N ASP A 98 -5.39 -27.63 10.98
CA ASP A 98 -6.51 -28.57 10.98
C ASP A 98 -6.16 -29.94 10.38
N THR A 99 -5.14 -30.00 9.52
CA THR A 99 -4.80 -31.24 8.78
C THR A 99 -3.54 -31.94 9.23
N THR A 100 -2.59 -31.27 9.93
CA THR A 100 -1.22 -31.78 10.06
C THR A 100 -0.77 -32.09 11.50
N ILE A 101 -1.46 -31.56 12.51
CA ILE A 101 -1.06 -31.77 13.92
C ILE A 101 -2.10 -32.67 14.62
N PRO A 102 -1.72 -33.91 15.00
CA PRO A 102 -2.66 -34.84 15.65
C PRO A 102 -3.28 -34.36 16.96
N GLY A 103 -2.63 -33.38 17.63
CA GLY A 103 -3.14 -32.79 18.87
C GLY A 103 -4.20 -31.70 18.66
N MET A 104 -4.33 -31.14 17.47
CA MET A 104 -5.30 -30.08 17.14
C MET A 104 -6.55 -30.62 16.41
N LEU A 105 -6.71 -31.91 16.31
CA LEU A 105 -7.93 -32.58 15.80
C LEU A 105 -9.13 -32.47 16.75
N GLN A 106 -9.26 -31.37 17.48
CA GLN A 106 -10.42 -31.12 18.33
C GLN A 106 -11.72 -31.09 17.52
N HIS A 107 -11.67 -30.63 16.28
CA HIS A 107 -12.83 -30.61 15.42
C HIS A 107 -13.29 -32.04 15.08
N ASN A 108 -12.37 -32.91 14.68
CA ASN A 108 -12.66 -34.31 14.43
C ASN A 108 -13.05 -35.07 15.70
N ARG A 109 -12.56 -34.64 16.85
CA ARG A 109 -12.92 -35.22 18.15
C ARG A 109 -14.33 -34.86 18.55
N LEU A 110 -14.76 -33.61 18.30
CA LEU A 110 -16.13 -33.17 18.55
C LEU A 110 -17.12 -33.85 17.60
N GLU A 111 -16.77 -34.01 16.34
CA GLU A 111 -17.61 -34.73 15.38
C GLU A 111 -17.76 -36.21 15.75
N ARG A 112 -16.67 -36.89 16.17
CA ARG A 112 -16.74 -38.27 16.66
C ARG A 112 -17.60 -38.38 17.90
N THR A 113 -17.46 -37.48 18.87
CA THR A 113 -18.31 -37.52 20.09
C THR A 113 -19.77 -37.26 19.79
N VAL A 114 -20.07 -36.39 18.83
CA VAL A 114 -21.45 -36.14 18.36
C VAL A 114 -22.01 -37.36 17.62
N GLN A 115 -21.23 -38.03 16.79
CA GLN A 115 -21.66 -39.27 16.11
C GLN A 115 -21.86 -40.40 17.09
N GLU A 116 -20.93 -40.62 18.00
CA GLU A 116 -21.08 -41.63 19.07
C GLU A 116 -22.30 -41.37 19.96
N ALA A 117 -22.61 -40.11 20.25
CA ALA A 117 -23.82 -39.74 21.00
C ALA A 117 -25.09 -40.03 20.20
N LYS A 118 -25.08 -39.79 18.90
CA LYS A 118 -26.24 -40.14 18.01
C LYS A 118 -26.43 -41.63 17.90
N GLU A 119 -25.38 -42.41 17.70
CA GLU A 119 -25.42 -43.86 17.65
C GLU A 119 -25.95 -44.47 18.96
N LYS A 120 -25.51 -43.94 20.09
CA LYS A 120 -26.06 -44.35 21.39
C LYS A 120 -27.54 -44.03 21.54
N GLN A 121 -27.97 -42.86 21.08
CA GLN A 121 -29.37 -42.44 21.12
C GLN A 121 -30.24 -43.36 20.23
N GLU A 122 -29.79 -43.69 19.04
CA GLU A 122 -30.45 -44.60 18.14
C GLU A 122 -30.56 -46.01 18.73
N HIS A 123 -29.50 -46.48 19.38
CA HIS A 123 -29.48 -47.77 20.07
C HIS A 123 -30.47 -47.82 21.22
N TYR A 124 -30.57 -46.75 22.04
CA TYR A 124 -31.58 -46.65 23.10
C TYR A 124 -33.03 -46.64 22.58
N ILE A 125 -33.27 -45.93 21.48
CA ILE A 125 -34.59 -45.88 20.82
C ILE A 125 -34.96 -47.28 20.30
N TRP A 126 -34.00 -48.00 19.75
CA TRP A 126 -34.20 -49.37 19.24
C TRP A 126 -34.53 -50.33 20.38
N LEU A 127 -33.86 -50.24 21.54
CA LEU A 127 -34.16 -51.03 22.73
C LEU A 127 -35.51 -50.74 23.35
N MET A 128 -36.00 -49.49 23.26
CA MET A 128 -37.31 -49.12 23.73
C MET A 128 -38.45 -49.56 22.82
N LYS A 129 -38.22 -49.79 21.57
CA LYS A 129 -39.19 -50.27 20.58
C LYS A 129 -39.33 -51.78 20.54
N GLY A 130 -38.44 -52.46 21.17
CA GLY A 130 -38.50 -53.93 21.31
C GLY A 130 -39.23 -54.30 22.58
#